data_ae0f5965a645c2efd2ee321e8865d50a
#
_entry.id   ae0f5965a645c2efd2ee321e8865d50a
#
_cell.length_a   1.000
_cell.length_b   1.000
_cell.length_c   1.000
_cell.angle_alpha   90.00
_cell.angle_beta   90.00
_cell.angle_gamma   90.00
#
_symmetry.space_group_name_H-M   'P 1'
#
loop_
_entity.id
_entity.type
_entity.pdbx_description
1 polymer ?
#
loop_
_entity_poly.entity_id
_entity_poly.type
_entity_poly.pdbx_seq_one_letter_code
_entity_poly.pdbx_strand_id
1 'polypeptide(L)'
;MRRASVWGVVLVLAMVAAVILVPRGGGVEPTGGAAALPWERDLPTALTRAGNEKKLVMVDFYTDWCQWCKRLDQKTFSDAKVQEALQSVVTVRLNAEKDGREAAARFSVEGFPTLVFLNASGAEVGRIPGYVDPSPFLQELQDILKRA
;
A
#
# COMPACT_ATOMS: atom_id res chain seq x y z
N MET A 1 57.62 49.28 8.68
CA MET A 1 57.75 47.81 8.67
C MET A 1 56.56 47.20 9.37
N ARG A 2 55.55 46.78 8.62
CA ARG A 2 54.33 46.16 9.19
C ARG A 2 54.32 44.67 8.83
N ARG A 3 54.54 43.86 9.85
CA ARG A 3 54.44 42.39 9.72
C ARG A 3 52.94 42.04 9.61
N ALA A 4 52.50 41.70 8.40
CA ALA A 4 51.14 41.18 8.21
C ALA A 4 51.05 39.77 8.78
N SER A 5 50.12 39.61 9.66
CA SER A 5 49.87 38.41 10.43
C SER A 5 49.37 37.28 9.53
N VAL A 6 50.19 36.25 9.34
CA VAL A 6 49.88 35.04 8.50
C VAL A 6 48.80 34.16 9.15
N TRP A 7 48.30 34.54 10.30
CA TRP A 7 47.37 33.74 11.10
C TRP A 7 45.88 33.85 10.65
N GLY A 8 45.57 34.90 9.83
CA GLY A 8 44.23 35.10 9.36
C GLY A 8 43.77 34.18 8.19
N VAL A 9 44.76 33.60 7.46
CA VAL A 9 44.46 32.80 6.26
C VAL A 9 44.22 31.32 6.60
N VAL A 10 44.77 30.81 7.70
CA VAL A 10 44.64 29.42 8.09
C VAL A 10 43.29 29.08 8.68
N LEU A 11 42.59 30.06 9.28
CA LEU A 11 41.25 29.84 9.90
C LEU A 11 40.11 29.82 8.90
N VAL A 12 40.28 30.37 7.71
CA VAL A 12 39.21 30.40 6.66
C VAL A 12 39.19 29.09 5.86
N LEU A 13 40.32 28.37 5.77
CA LEU A 13 40.41 27.09 5.06
C LEU A 13 39.91 25.88 5.88
N ALA A 14 39.79 26.02 7.20
CA ALA A 14 39.29 24.95 8.07
C ALA A 14 37.74 24.87 8.16
N MET A 15 37.01 25.89 7.69
CA MET A 15 35.54 25.90 7.73
C MET A 15 34.84 25.39 6.46
N VAL A 16 35.58 25.10 5.39
CA VAL A 16 34.98 24.64 4.11
C VAL A 16 34.96 23.11 3.98
N ALA A 17 35.62 22.38 4.87
CA ALA A 17 35.72 20.91 4.81
C ALA A 17 34.65 20.14 5.60
N ALA A 18 33.69 20.81 6.27
CA ALA A 18 32.71 20.16 7.13
C ALA A 18 31.28 20.07 6.57
N VAL A 19 31.07 20.31 5.28
CA VAL A 19 29.70 20.38 4.68
C VAL A 19 29.42 19.28 3.64
N ILE A 20 30.18 18.19 3.60
CA ILE A 20 29.83 17.08 2.68
C ILE A 20 29.97 15.75 3.40
N LEU A 21 29.15 15.51 4.40
CA LEU A 21 28.79 14.15 4.81
C LEU A 21 27.32 14.13 5.21
N VAL A 22 26.45 14.48 4.28
CA VAL A 22 25.07 14.03 4.34
C VAL A 22 25.10 12.57 3.89
N PRO A 23 24.78 11.60 4.73
CA PRO A 23 24.56 10.25 4.23
C PRO A 23 23.35 10.37 3.29
N ARG A 24 23.61 10.24 2.00
CA ARG A 24 22.54 10.00 1.01
C ARG A 24 21.84 8.76 1.50
N GLY A 25 20.57 8.96 1.91
CA GLY A 25 19.68 7.92 2.35
C GLY A 25 19.78 6.73 1.42
N GLY A 26 19.97 5.56 2.02
CA GLY A 26 20.11 4.32 1.33
C GLY A 26 18.99 4.17 0.31
N GLY A 27 19.35 4.10 -0.96
CA GLY A 27 18.46 3.61 -1.99
C GLY A 27 18.04 2.23 -1.53
N VAL A 28 16.75 2.05 -1.29
CA VAL A 28 16.17 0.72 -1.14
C VAL A 28 16.38 0.07 -2.49
N GLU A 29 17.41 -0.76 -2.60
CA GLU A 29 17.56 -1.65 -3.73
C GLU A 29 16.30 -2.51 -3.79
N PRO A 30 15.62 -2.65 -4.95
CA PRO A 30 14.55 -3.61 -5.07
C PRO A 30 15.18 -5.00 -5.05
N THR A 31 15.37 -5.55 -3.84
CA THR A 31 15.57 -6.98 -3.71
C THR A 31 14.33 -7.64 -4.28
N GLY A 32 14.48 -8.39 -5.36
CA GLY A 32 13.41 -9.01 -6.14
C GLY A 32 12.64 -10.10 -5.40
N GLY A 33 11.99 -9.71 -4.32
CA GLY A 33 10.87 -10.39 -3.69
C GLY A 33 9.69 -9.45 -3.83
N ALA A 34 8.56 -9.94 -4.32
CA ALA A 34 7.33 -9.17 -4.40
C ALA A 34 7.12 -8.41 -3.09
N ALA A 35 7.21 -7.09 -3.13
CA ALA A 35 7.02 -6.26 -1.94
C ALA A 35 5.63 -6.59 -1.39
N ALA A 36 5.56 -7.02 -0.13
CA ALA A 36 4.28 -7.32 0.49
C ALA A 36 3.39 -6.07 0.40
N LEU A 37 2.15 -6.25 -0.06
CA LEU A 37 1.18 -5.16 -0.14
C LEU A 37 1.04 -4.49 1.24
N PRO A 38 0.97 -3.17 1.30
CA PRO A 38 0.83 -2.42 2.55
C PRO A 38 -0.61 -2.53 3.08
N TRP A 39 -0.96 -3.69 3.66
CA TRP A 39 -2.28 -3.94 4.20
C TRP A 39 -2.56 -3.12 5.45
N GLU A 40 -3.58 -2.27 5.40
CA GLU A 40 -4.18 -1.70 6.59
C GLU A 40 -4.89 -2.79 7.41
N ARG A 41 -5.01 -2.57 8.71
CA ARG A 41 -5.56 -3.55 9.65
C ARG A 41 -6.97 -3.23 10.10
N ASP A 42 -7.44 -2.04 9.83
CA ASP A 42 -8.79 -1.59 10.19
C ASP A 42 -9.38 -0.69 9.11
N LEU A 43 -10.69 -0.77 8.97
CA LEU A 43 -11.44 -0.05 7.94
C LEU A 43 -11.44 1.48 8.15
N PRO A 44 -11.61 2.01 9.38
CA PRO A 44 -11.56 3.45 9.61
C PRO A 44 -10.25 4.10 9.17
N THR A 45 -9.10 3.50 9.49
CA THR A 45 -7.78 3.96 9.04
C THR A 45 -7.68 3.96 7.52
N ALA A 46 -8.12 2.87 6.87
CA ALA A 46 -8.11 2.75 5.42
C ALA A 46 -8.99 3.81 4.74
N LEU A 47 -10.19 4.07 5.24
CA LEU A 47 -11.10 5.10 4.71
C LEU A 47 -10.52 6.51 4.88
N THR A 48 -9.93 6.83 6.05
CA THR A 48 -9.27 8.11 6.30
C THR A 48 -8.13 8.33 5.31
N ARG A 49 -7.30 7.32 5.12
CA ARG A 49 -6.19 7.37 4.17
C ARG A 49 -6.69 7.54 2.73
N ALA A 50 -7.70 6.78 2.34
CA ALA A 50 -8.31 6.86 1.01
C ALA A 50 -8.87 8.25 0.71
N GLY A 51 -9.52 8.89 1.69
CA GLY A 51 -10.00 10.26 1.57
C GLY A 51 -8.87 11.27 1.33
N ASN A 52 -7.78 11.15 2.06
CA ASN A 52 -6.60 12.00 1.92
C ASN A 52 -5.89 11.81 0.58
N GLU A 53 -5.78 10.56 0.11
CA GLU A 53 -5.10 10.20 -1.14
C GLU A 53 -6.02 10.24 -2.37
N LYS A 54 -7.31 10.50 -2.20
CA LYS A 54 -8.35 10.46 -3.26
C LYS A 54 -8.36 9.11 -4.00
N LYS A 55 -8.29 8.03 -3.24
CA LYS A 55 -8.29 6.64 -3.73
C LYS A 55 -9.53 5.90 -3.26
N LEU A 56 -9.83 4.77 -3.89
CA LEU A 56 -10.75 3.78 -3.36
C LEU A 56 -10.08 2.96 -2.27
N VAL A 57 -10.87 2.30 -1.43
CA VAL A 57 -10.42 1.23 -0.53
C VAL A 57 -10.77 -0.11 -1.15
N MET A 58 -9.83 -1.03 -1.20
CA MET A 58 -10.09 -2.45 -1.47
C MET A 58 -10.02 -3.22 -0.16
N VAL A 59 -11.15 -3.78 0.26
CA VAL A 59 -11.26 -4.63 1.45
C VAL A 59 -11.16 -6.09 1.03
N ASP A 60 -10.14 -6.81 1.49
CA ASP A 60 -10.02 -8.26 1.35
C ASP A 60 -10.62 -8.95 2.58
N PHE A 61 -11.81 -9.52 2.42
CA PHE A 61 -12.44 -10.35 3.43
C PHE A 61 -11.97 -11.80 3.30
N TYR A 62 -11.35 -12.30 4.37
CA TYR A 62 -10.80 -13.65 4.42
C TYR A 62 -11.16 -14.37 5.73
N THR A 63 -10.82 -15.65 5.82
CA THR A 63 -10.81 -16.44 7.04
C THR A 63 -9.53 -17.27 7.13
N ASP A 64 -9.13 -17.70 8.33
CA ASP A 64 -7.87 -18.45 8.53
C ASP A 64 -7.84 -19.81 7.82
N TRP A 65 -9.01 -20.44 7.67
CA TRP A 65 -9.17 -21.75 7.04
C TRP A 65 -9.37 -21.69 5.51
N CYS A 66 -9.52 -20.50 4.93
CA CYS A 66 -9.88 -20.30 3.52
C CYS A 66 -8.73 -20.65 2.58
N GLN A 67 -8.82 -21.78 1.88
CA GLN A 67 -7.81 -22.21 0.91
C GLN A 67 -7.76 -21.32 -0.34
N TRP A 68 -8.90 -20.81 -0.79
CA TRP A 68 -8.97 -19.90 -1.93
C TRP A 68 -8.38 -18.52 -1.62
N CYS A 69 -8.44 -18.06 -0.35
CA CYS A 69 -7.75 -16.85 0.08
C CYS A 69 -6.24 -17.03 0.01
N LYS A 70 -5.71 -18.17 0.48
CA LYS A 70 -4.29 -18.52 0.37
C LYS A 70 -3.85 -18.58 -1.10
N ARG A 71 -4.70 -19.12 -1.98
CA ARG A 71 -4.42 -19.16 -3.41
C ARG A 71 -4.43 -17.76 -4.03
N LEU A 72 -5.34 -16.88 -3.63
CA LEU A 72 -5.38 -15.49 -4.05
C LEU A 72 -4.07 -14.77 -3.68
N ASP A 73 -3.57 -14.96 -2.45
CA ASP A 73 -2.29 -14.43 -2.00
C ASP A 73 -1.12 -14.93 -2.87
N GLN A 74 -1.07 -16.26 -3.09
CA GLN A 74 0.04 -16.91 -3.74
C GLN A 74 0.10 -16.70 -5.25
N LYS A 75 -1.01 -16.40 -5.90
CA LYS A 75 -1.11 -16.29 -7.35
C LYS A 75 -1.42 -14.89 -7.82
N THR A 76 -2.43 -14.25 -7.24
CA THR A 76 -2.92 -12.97 -7.72
C THR A 76 -2.20 -11.81 -7.03
N PHE A 77 -2.16 -11.79 -5.72
CA PHE A 77 -1.50 -10.70 -4.99
C PHE A 77 0.03 -10.77 -5.03
N SER A 78 0.62 -11.88 -5.43
CA SER A 78 2.06 -12.00 -5.67
C SER A 78 2.47 -11.59 -7.09
N ASP A 79 1.52 -11.42 -8.01
CA ASP A 79 1.81 -10.98 -9.38
C ASP A 79 2.25 -9.51 -9.40
N ALA A 80 3.37 -9.22 -10.08
CA ALA A 80 3.97 -7.89 -10.08
C ALA A 80 3.06 -6.82 -10.69
N LYS A 81 2.28 -7.15 -11.73
CA LYS A 81 1.35 -6.21 -12.36
C LYS A 81 0.15 -5.93 -11.46
N VAL A 82 -0.31 -6.92 -10.71
CA VAL A 82 -1.37 -6.75 -9.71
C VAL A 82 -0.87 -5.85 -8.58
N GLN A 83 0.34 -6.07 -8.08
CA GLN A 83 0.92 -5.21 -7.04
C GLN A 83 1.09 -3.77 -7.49
N GLU A 84 1.52 -3.55 -8.72
CA GLU A 84 1.60 -2.22 -9.32
C GLU A 84 0.22 -1.56 -9.43
N ALA A 85 -0.78 -2.29 -9.94
CA ALA A 85 -2.14 -1.77 -10.08
C ALA A 85 -2.78 -1.45 -8.71
N LEU A 86 -2.52 -2.25 -7.68
CA LEU A 86 -3.04 -2.05 -6.33
C LEU A 86 -2.46 -0.81 -5.63
N GLN A 87 -1.41 -0.18 -6.13
CA GLN A 87 -0.95 1.12 -5.65
C GLN A 87 -1.97 2.25 -5.91
N SER A 88 -2.92 2.04 -6.83
CA SER A 88 -4.01 2.98 -7.13
C SER A 88 -5.14 2.97 -6.09
N VAL A 89 -5.15 2.02 -5.17
CA VAL A 89 -6.14 1.88 -4.10
C VAL A 89 -5.47 1.78 -2.73
N VAL A 90 -6.20 2.03 -1.67
CA VAL A 90 -5.79 1.68 -0.31
C VAL A 90 -6.26 0.27 -0.01
N THR A 91 -5.36 -0.61 0.37
CA THR A 91 -5.68 -2.00 0.67
C THR A 91 -5.87 -2.21 2.18
N VAL A 92 -6.93 -2.87 2.57
CA VAL A 92 -7.20 -3.30 3.95
C VAL A 92 -7.61 -4.76 3.96
N ARG A 93 -7.14 -5.51 4.94
CA ARG A 93 -7.39 -6.93 5.07
C ARG A 93 -8.08 -7.25 6.39
N LEU A 94 -9.26 -7.87 6.33
CA LEU A 94 -10.11 -8.12 7.49
C LEU A 94 -10.50 -9.59 7.58
N ASN A 95 -10.25 -10.20 8.75
CA ASN A 95 -10.74 -11.55 9.01
C ASN A 95 -12.24 -11.49 9.38
N ALA A 96 -13.08 -12.05 8.50
CA ALA A 96 -14.53 -11.99 8.64
C ALA A 96 -15.10 -12.72 9.88
N GLU A 97 -14.31 -13.55 10.52
CA GLU A 97 -14.68 -14.24 11.76
C GLU A 97 -14.14 -13.57 13.03
N LYS A 98 -13.26 -12.55 12.86
CA LYS A 98 -12.57 -11.85 13.95
C LYS A 98 -12.84 -10.35 13.89
N ASP A 99 -11.81 -9.58 13.56
CA ASP A 99 -11.78 -8.12 13.46
C ASP A 99 -12.67 -7.55 12.33
N GLY A 100 -12.91 -8.33 11.29
CA GLY A 100 -13.75 -7.97 10.15
C GLY A 100 -15.22 -8.37 10.24
N ARG A 101 -15.68 -8.99 11.34
CA ARG A 101 -17.04 -9.57 11.45
C ARG A 101 -18.15 -8.55 11.19
N GLU A 102 -18.07 -7.39 11.81
CA GLU A 102 -19.07 -6.34 11.65
C GLU A 102 -19.09 -5.80 10.21
N ALA A 103 -17.90 -5.55 9.63
CA ALA A 103 -17.77 -5.10 8.26
C ALA A 103 -18.26 -6.16 7.26
N ALA A 104 -17.93 -7.45 7.47
CA ALA A 104 -18.42 -8.54 6.62
C ALA A 104 -19.96 -8.64 6.64
N ALA A 105 -20.58 -8.49 7.81
CA ALA A 105 -22.03 -8.46 7.93
C ALA A 105 -22.63 -7.24 7.23
N ARG A 106 -22.03 -6.05 7.41
CA ARG A 106 -22.49 -4.80 6.76
C ARG A 106 -22.50 -4.91 5.24
N PHE A 107 -21.50 -5.54 4.65
CA PHE A 107 -21.37 -5.71 3.20
C PHE A 107 -21.97 -7.05 2.71
N SER A 108 -22.68 -7.79 3.56
CA SER A 108 -23.32 -9.07 3.21
C SER A 108 -22.34 -10.04 2.54
N VAL A 109 -21.16 -10.22 3.16
CA VAL A 109 -20.13 -11.14 2.67
C VAL A 109 -20.48 -12.57 3.10
N GLU A 110 -20.83 -13.43 2.13
CA GLU A 110 -21.30 -14.80 2.37
C GLU A 110 -20.26 -15.87 2.02
N GLY A 111 -19.18 -15.49 1.32
CA GLY A 111 -18.12 -16.41 0.90
C GLY A 111 -16.76 -15.76 0.87
N PHE A 112 -15.69 -16.60 0.82
CA PHE A 112 -14.31 -16.14 0.89
C PHE A 112 -13.44 -16.74 -0.20
N PRO A 113 -12.48 -15.95 -0.75
CA PRO A 113 -12.30 -14.53 -0.50
C PRO A 113 -13.44 -13.69 -1.10
N THR A 114 -13.69 -12.49 -0.59
CA THR A 114 -14.50 -11.47 -1.25
C THR A 114 -13.78 -10.14 -1.16
N LEU A 115 -13.53 -9.51 -2.30
CA LEU A 115 -12.94 -8.19 -2.39
C LEU A 115 -14.05 -7.16 -2.59
N VAL A 116 -14.16 -6.21 -1.66
CA VAL A 116 -15.14 -5.13 -1.71
C VAL A 116 -14.42 -3.81 -1.94
N PHE A 117 -14.87 -3.03 -2.92
CA PHE A 117 -14.29 -1.72 -3.22
C PHE A 117 -15.23 -0.62 -2.70
N LEU A 118 -14.65 0.30 -1.93
CA LEU A 118 -15.38 1.39 -1.29
C LEU A 118 -14.82 2.73 -1.74
N ASN A 119 -15.70 3.72 -1.84
CA ASN A 119 -15.26 5.11 -1.90
C ASN A 119 -14.86 5.63 -0.52
N ALA A 120 -14.33 6.85 -0.44
CA ALA A 120 -13.88 7.45 0.83
C ALA A 120 -14.99 7.66 1.87
N SER A 121 -16.26 7.67 1.47
CA SER A 121 -17.42 7.70 2.40
C SER A 121 -17.78 6.33 2.96
N GLY A 122 -17.12 5.25 2.51
CA GLY A 122 -17.40 3.89 2.90
C GLY A 122 -18.58 3.25 2.20
N ALA A 123 -19.04 3.84 1.08
CA ALA A 123 -20.04 3.24 0.22
C ALA A 123 -19.39 2.27 -0.78
N GLU A 124 -20.02 1.11 -0.97
CA GLU A 124 -19.57 0.12 -1.94
C GLU A 124 -19.76 0.62 -3.38
N VAL A 125 -18.69 0.52 -4.18
CA VAL A 125 -18.69 0.89 -5.61
C VAL A 125 -18.45 -0.31 -6.52
N GLY A 126 -18.05 -1.46 -5.96
CA GLY A 126 -17.86 -2.70 -6.69
C GLY A 126 -17.37 -3.83 -5.79
N ARG A 127 -17.42 -5.06 -6.29
CA ARG A 127 -16.88 -6.24 -5.61
C ARG A 127 -16.41 -7.30 -6.58
N ILE A 128 -15.48 -8.11 -6.12
CA ILE A 128 -15.01 -9.32 -6.81
C ILE A 128 -15.21 -10.48 -5.84
N PRO A 129 -16.24 -11.33 -6.04
CA PRO A 129 -16.49 -12.47 -5.19
C PRO A 129 -15.64 -13.67 -5.61
N GLY A 130 -15.05 -14.36 -4.63
CA GLY A 130 -14.28 -15.56 -4.85
C GLY A 130 -12.86 -15.33 -5.39
N TYR A 131 -12.20 -16.43 -5.69
CA TYR A 131 -10.87 -16.43 -6.28
C TYR A 131 -10.90 -15.96 -7.73
N VAL A 132 -9.91 -15.16 -8.10
CA VAL A 132 -9.71 -14.67 -9.46
C VAL A 132 -8.22 -14.68 -9.80
N ASP A 133 -7.86 -15.11 -11.02
CA ASP A 133 -6.48 -15.08 -11.51
C ASP A 133 -6.00 -13.64 -11.81
N PRO A 134 -4.68 -13.39 -11.93
CA PRO A 134 -4.14 -12.03 -12.11
C PRO A 134 -4.75 -11.24 -13.27
N SER A 135 -4.89 -11.84 -14.45
CA SER A 135 -5.37 -11.12 -15.64
C SER A 135 -6.85 -10.69 -15.53
N PRO A 136 -7.80 -11.58 -15.18
CA PRO A 136 -9.17 -11.16 -14.89
C PRO A 136 -9.27 -10.15 -13.73
N PHE A 137 -8.45 -10.33 -12.67
CA PHE A 137 -8.43 -9.36 -11.56
C PHE A 137 -8.09 -7.94 -12.04
N LEU A 138 -7.06 -7.79 -12.87
CA LEU A 138 -6.67 -6.49 -13.43
C LEU A 138 -7.77 -5.87 -14.28
N GLN A 139 -8.51 -6.66 -15.04
CA GLN A 139 -9.65 -6.18 -15.84
C GLN A 139 -10.78 -5.67 -14.94
N GLU A 140 -11.18 -6.48 -13.95
CA GLU A 140 -12.22 -6.10 -12.98
C GLU A 140 -11.85 -4.86 -12.17
N LEU A 141 -10.61 -4.79 -11.69
CA LEU A 141 -10.10 -3.61 -10.97
C LEU A 141 -10.19 -2.35 -11.85
N GLN A 142 -9.74 -2.42 -13.10
CA GLN A 142 -9.83 -1.29 -14.03
C GLN A 142 -11.26 -0.84 -14.27
N ASP A 143 -12.19 -1.79 -14.41
CA ASP A 143 -13.60 -1.48 -14.65
C ASP A 143 -14.27 -0.87 -13.41
N ILE A 144 -13.88 -1.28 -12.21
CA ILE A 144 -14.33 -0.66 -10.97
C ILE A 144 -13.79 0.77 -10.87
N LEU A 145 -12.49 0.97 -11.12
CA LEU A 145 -11.84 2.29 -11.05
C LEU A 145 -12.42 3.30 -12.06
N LYS A 146 -12.89 2.84 -13.23
CA LYS A 146 -13.52 3.72 -14.24
C LYS A 146 -14.94 4.14 -13.87
N ARG A 147 -15.64 3.34 -13.06
CA ARG A 147 -17.04 3.59 -12.69
C ARG A 147 -17.19 4.36 -11.38
N ALA A 148 -16.13 4.45 -10.59
CA ALA A 148 -16.10 5.12 -9.29
C ALA A 148 -15.67 6.58 -9.43
#